data_46b72adacbd2bdc5bfecef308a3a5f2a
#
_entry.id   46b72adacbd2bdc5bfecef308a3a5f2a
#
_cell.length_a   1.000
_cell.length_b   1.000
_cell.length_c   1.000
_cell.angle_alpha   90.00
_cell.angle_beta   90.00
_cell.angle_gamma   90.00
#
_symmetry.space_group_name_H-M   'P 1'
#
loop_
_entity.id
_entity.type
_entity.pdbx_description
1 polymer ?
#
loop_
_entity_poly.entity_id
_entity_poly.type
_entity_poly.pdbx_seq_one_letter_code
_entity_poly.pdbx_strand_id
1 'polypeptide(L)'
;MLKIPFVGRFLLISELEKFSRVMFLMLKSGINLDQSLNHANKLINNLYISKIINDATDDIIEGKDFLYKIKQAKIFPEIFVQLLSSGFQSGSLLEMFEKLAFYFKDEIDNSRSSLLSIIEPLILIIMGGIITLII
;
A
#
# COMPACT_ATOMS: atom_id res chain seq x y z
N MET A 1 -10.70 -3.53 16.54
CA MET A 1 -10.60 -2.91 16.29
C MET A 1 -9.81 -2.23 16.04
N LEU A 2 -9.59 -2.10 15.82
CA LEU A 2 -8.91 -1.60 15.46
C LEU A 2 -8.64 -0.58 15.61
N LYS A 3 -8.75 -0.41 16.11
CA LYS A 3 -8.49 0.58 16.39
C LYS A 3 -7.26 0.98 16.52
N ILE A 4 -6.34 0.41 16.19
CA ILE A 4 -5.02 1.00 16.21
C ILE A 4 -4.78 1.52 14.80
N PRO A 5 -4.93 2.82 14.59
CA PRO A 5 -4.80 3.37 13.23
C PRO A 5 -3.42 3.13 12.64
N PHE A 6 -2.40 3.03 13.50
CA PHE A 6 -1.04 2.75 13.04
C PHE A 6 -0.95 1.36 12.39
N VAL A 7 -1.55 0.34 13.03
CA VAL A 7 -1.54 -1.02 12.48
C VAL A 7 -2.35 -1.08 11.18
N GLY A 8 -3.51 -0.45 11.16
CA GLY A 8 -4.35 -0.40 9.97
C GLY A 8 -3.63 0.28 8.80
N ARG A 9 -2.94 1.38 9.09
CA ARG A 9 -2.16 2.07 8.08
C ARG A 9 -1.00 1.20 7.56
N PHE A 10 -0.33 0.49 8.45
CA PHE A 10 0.77 -0.39 8.06
C PHE A 10 0.27 -1.48 7.11
N LEU A 11 -0.87 -2.09 7.42
CA LEU A 11 -1.46 -3.13 6.56
C LEU A 11 -1.85 -2.57 5.20
N LEU A 12 -2.42 -1.37 5.17
CA LEU A 12 -2.77 -0.71 3.92
C LEU A 12 -1.53 -0.45 3.07
N ILE A 13 -0.48 0.10 3.68
CA ILE A 13 0.77 0.39 2.97
C ILE A 13 1.39 -0.89 2.43
N SER A 14 1.35 -1.98 3.21
CA SER A 14 1.87 -3.27 2.76
C SER A 14 1.13 -3.79 1.53
N GLU A 15 -0.19 -3.68 1.52
CA GLU A 15 -0.99 -4.10 0.38
C GLU A 15 -0.70 -3.24 -0.85
N LEU A 16 -0.58 -1.93 -0.66
CA LEU A 16 -0.29 -1.02 -1.77
C LEU A 16 1.13 -1.21 -2.31
N GLU A 17 2.10 -1.53 -1.44
CA GLU A 17 3.46 -1.84 -1.89
C GLU A 17 3.45 -3.06 -2.79
N LYS A 18 2.80 -4.13 -2.36
CA LYS A 18 2.69 -5.34 -3.14
C LYS A 18 1.99 -5.08 -4.48
N PHE A 19 0.89 -4.36 -4.45
CA PHE A 19 0.15 -3.99 -5.65
C PHE A 19 1.02 -3.19 -6.62
N SER A 20 1.70 -2.17 -6.12
CA SER A 20 2.54 -1.30 -6.96
C SER A 20 3.71 -2.06 -7.56
N ARG A 21 4.35 -2.92 -6.78
CA ARG A 21 5.47 -3.73 -7.24
C ARG A 21 5.05 -4.69 -8.35
N VAL A 22 3.92 -5.37 -8.16
CA VAL A 22 3.42 -6.30 -9.16
C VAL A 22 3.02 -5.55 -10.43
N MET A 23 2.35 -4.41 -10.29
CA MET A 23 2.00 -3.58 -11.44
C MET A 23 3.23 -3.15 -12.21
N PHE A 24 4.27 -2.70 -11.51
CA PHE A 24 5.51 -2.30 -12.15
C PHE A 24 6.11 -3.45 -12.97
N LEU A 25 6.19 -4.63 -12.34
CA LEU A 25 6.79 -5.79 -13.02
C LEU A 25 5.98 -6.23 -14.24
N MET A 26 4.66 -6.22 -14.13
CA MET A 26 3.81 -6.64 -15.24
C MET A 26 3.85 -5.65 -16.40
N LEU A 27 3.76 -4.36 -16.09
CA LEU A 27 3.84 -3.34 -17.13
C LEU A 27 5.21 -3.32 -17.81
N LYS A 28 6.27 -3.54 -17.02
CA LYS A 28 7.62 -3.64 -17.57
C LYS A 28 7.75 -4.81 -18.52
N SER A 29 7.02 -5.89 -18.27
CA SER A 29 7.02 -7.07 -19.13
C SER A 29 6.14 -6.92 -20.37
N GLY A 30 5.45 -5.79 -20.51
CA GLY A 30 4.62 -5.53 -21.67
C GLY A 30 3.18 -6.00 -21.55
N ILE A 31 2.74 -6.35 -20.36
CA ILE A 31 1.36 -6.77 -20.14
C ILE A 31 0.45 -5.54 -20.13
N ASN A 32 -0.72 -5.67 -20.71
CA ASN A 32 -1.70 -4.58 -20.78
C ASN A 32 -2.11 -4.10 -19.40
N LEU A 33 -2.51 -2.85 -19.29
CA LEU A 33 -2.89 -2.23 -18.03
C LEU A 33 -4.05 -2.97 -17.35
N ASP A 34 -5.11 -3.28 -18.09
CA ASP A 34 -6.28 -3.95 -17.52
C ASP A 34 -5.96 -5.35 -17.02
N GLN A 35 -5.15 -6.11 -17.75
CA GLN A 35 -4.70 -7.42 -17.32
C GLN A 35 -3.80 -7.34 -16.09
N SER A 36 -2.91 -6.36 -16.09
CA SER A 36 -2.02 -6.12 -14.96
C SER A 36 -2.83 -5.80 -13.71
N LEU A 37 -3.82 -4.93 -13.82
CA LEU A 37 -4.70 -4.58 -12.70
C LEU A 37 -5.44 -5.79 -12.14
N ASN A 38 -5.96 -6.63 -13.02
CA ASN A 38 -6.68 -7.83 -12.60
C ASN A 38 -5.77 -8.80 -11.84
N HIS A 39 -4.56 -9.02 -12.35
CA HIS A 39 -3.62 -9.93 -11.69
C HIS A 39 -3.15 -9.37 -10.35
N ALA A 40 -2.79 -8.09 -10.33
CA ALA A 40 -2.32 -7.46 -9.09
C ALA A 40 -3.42 -7.45 -8.04
N ASN A 41 -4.65 -7.23 -8.45
CA ASN A 41 -5.79 -7.20 -7.54
C ASN A 41 -6.02 -8.54 -6.85
N LYS A 42 -5.74 -9.64 -7.54
CA LYS A 42 -5.89 -10.98 -6.96
C LYS A 42 -4.94 -11.22 -5.81
N LEU A 43 -3.85 -10.49 -5.75
CA LEU A 43 -2.85 -10.63 -4.69
C LEU A 43 -3.17 -9.80 -3.45
N ILE A 44 -4.16 -8.93 -3.53
CA ILE A 44 -4.57 -8.10 -2.41
C ILE A 44 -5.45 -8.94 -1.48
N ASN A 45 -5.03 -9.03 -0.22
CA ASN A 45 -5.76 -9.81 0.78
C ASN A 45 -6.94 -9.05 1.38
N ASN A 46 -6.86 -7.72 1.42
CA ASN A 46 -7.93 -6.90 1.97
C ASN A 46 -9.08 -6.80 0.97
N LEU A 47 -10.23 -7.35 1.33
CA LEU A 47 -11.38 -7.40 0.43
C LEU A 47 -11.90 -6.02 0.07
N TYR A 48 -11.85 -5.08 0.99
CA TYR A 48 -12.33 -3.73 0.74
C TYR A 48 -11.48 -3.02 -0.31
N ILE A 49 -10.16 -3.09 -0.16
CA ILE A 49 -9.22 -2.50 -1.12
C ILE A 49 -9.36 -3.19 -2.48
N SER A 50 -9.45 -4.51 -2.47
CA SER A 50 -9.61 -5.31 -3.68
C SER A 50 -10.86 -4.92 -4.45
N LYS A 51 -11.97 -4.71 -3.75
CA LYS A 51 -13.22 -4.32 -4.37
C LYS A 51 -13.11 -2.95 -5.04
N ILE A 52 -12.49 -1.99 -4.35
CA ILE A 52 -12.33 -0.64 -4.91
C ILE A 52 -11.49 -0.68 -6.18
N ILE A 53 -10.39 -1.43 -6.16
CA ILE A 53 -9.51 -1.52 -7.32
C ILE A 53 -10.21 -2.26 -8.47
N ASN A 54 -10.97 -3.29 -8.15
CA ASN A 54 -11.73 -4.01 -9.16
C ASN A 54 -12.76 -3.11 -9.83
N ASP A 55 -13.50 -2.34 -9.06
CA ASP A 55 -14.48 -1.39 -9.58
C ASP A 55 -13.81 -0.33 -10.45
N ALA A 56 -12.66 0.16 -10.02
CA ALA A 56 -11.90 1.15 -10.78
C ALA A 56 -11.36 0.55 -12.09
N THR A 57 -10.97 -0.72 -12.07
CA THR A 57 -10.51 -1.41 -13.27
C THR A 57 -11.66 -1.55 -14.29
N ASP A 58 -12.85 -1.86 -13.80
CA ASP A 58 -14.03 -1.92 -14.66
C ASP A 58 -14.30 -0.56 -15.31
N ASP A 59 -14.09 0.53 -14.57
CA ASP A 59 -14.25 1.87 -15.11
C ASP A 59 -13.28 2.13 -16.26
N ILE A 60 -12.03 1.66 -16.17
CA ILE A 60 -11.07 1.78 -17.27
C ILE A 60 -11.58 1.08 -18.53
N ILE A 61 -12.07 -0.14 -18.36
CA ILE A 61 -12.56 -0.95 -19.48
C ILE A 61 -13.75 -0.26 -20.15
N GLU A 62 -14.59 0.41 -19.37
CA GLU A 62 -15.75 1.14 -19.89
C GLU A 62 -15.40 2.55 -20.37
N GLY A 63 -14.13 2.95 -20.29
CA GLY A 63 -13.69 4.27 -20.72
C GLY A 63 -13.92 5.36 -19.70
N LYS A 64 -14.22 5.00 -18.47
CA LYS A 64 -14.43 5.94 -17.37
C LYS A 64 -13.13 6.23 -16.63
N ASP A 65 -13.19 7.21 -15.74
CA ASP A 65 -12.03 7.64 -14.96
C ASP A 65 -11.72 6.65 -13.83
N PHE A 66 -10.60 5.94 -13.94
CA PHE A 66 -10.12 5.03 -12.92
C PHE A 66 -9.96 5.71 -11.56
N LEU A 67 -9.45 6.95 -11.56
CA LEU A 67 -9.12 7.65 -10.35
C LEU A 67 -10.35 8.10 -9.56
N TYR A 68 -11.49 8.19 -10.20
CA TYR A 68 -12.70 8.60 -9.52
C TYR A 68 -13.02 7.72 -8.32
N LYS A 69 -13.04 6.40 -8.53
CA LYS A 69 -13.31 5.44 -7.46
C LYS A 69 -12.23 5.47 -6.39
N ILE A 70 -10.98 5.61 -6.82
CA ILE A 70 -9.84 5.66 -5.91
C ILE A 70 -9.93 6.88 -5.00
N LYS A 71 -10.21 8.05 -5.57
CA LYS A 71 -10.34 9.28 -4.80
C LYS A 71 -11.55 9.24 -3.86
N GLN A 72 -12.64 8.67 -4.32
CA GLN A 72 -13.89 8.61 -3.57
C GLN A 72 -13.77 7.76 -2.32
N ALA A 73 -12.94 6.73 -2.36
CA ALA A 73 -12.75 5.83 -1.24
C ALA A 73 -12.06 6.49 -0.04
N LYS A 74 -11.22 7.49 -0.29
CA LYS A 74 -10.54 8.30 0.73
C LYS A 74 -9.66 7.51 1.69
N ILE A 75 -9.35 6.26 1.36
CA ILE A 75 -8.46 5.43 2.19
C ILE A 75 -7.04 5.38 1.67
N PHE A 76 -6.84 5.77 0.42
CA PHE A 76 -5.53 5.71 -0.20
C PHE A 76 -4.69 6.94 0.16
N PRO A 77 -3.37 6.75 0.38
CA PRO A 77 -2.48 7.89 0.63
C PRO A 77 -2.52 8.87 -0.53
N GLU A 78 -2.33 10.13 -0.22
CA GLU A 78 -2.33 11.19 -1.23
C GLU A 78 -1.29 10.96 -2.30
N ILE A 79 -0.09 10.47 -1.92
CA ILE A 79 0.98 10.18 -2.86
C ILE A 79 0.55 9.13 -3.90
N PHE A 80 -0.21 8.14 -3.47
CA PHE A 80 -0.72 7.10 -4.36
C PHE A 80 -1.61 7.70 -5.43
N VAL A 81 -2.55 8.53 -5.02
CA VAL A 81 -3.49 9.19 -5.94
C VAL A 81 -2.76 10.15 -6.88
N GLN A 82 -1.84 10.94 -6.34
CA GLN A 82 -1.10 11.92 -7.12
C GLN A 82 -0.23 11.28 -8.19
N LEU A 83 0.51 10.23 -7.83
CA LEU A 83 1.37 9.56 -8.79
C LEU A 83 0.58 8.83 -9.86
N LEU A 84 -0.53 8.19 -9.49
CA LEU A 84 -1.40 7.56 -10.47
C LEU A 84 -2.00 8.58 -11.42
N SER A 85 -2.46 9.70 -10.89
CA SER A 85 -3.02 10.77 -11.71
C SER A 85 -1.99 11.28 -12.72
N SER A 86 -0.77 11.52 -12.25
CA SER A 86 0.32 11.96 -13.12
C SER A 86 0.64 10.93 -14.20
N GLY A 87 0.67 9.66 -13.83
CA GLY A 87 0.93 8.57 -14.76
C GLY A 87 -0.12 8.44 -15.84
N PHE A 88 -1.40 8.56 -15.46
CA PHE A 88 -2.49 8.51 -16.44
C PHE A 88 -2.47 9.69 -17.39
N GLN A 89 -2.14 10.89 -16.89
CA GLN A 89 -2.11 12.08 -17.72
C GLN A 89 -0.95 12.09 -18.70
N SER A 90 0.21 11.60 -18.28
CA SER A 90 1.43 11.65 -19.10
C SER A 90 1.74 10.35 -19.82
N GLY A 91 0.98 9.28 -19.56
CA GLY A 91 1.24 7.97 -20.13
C GLY A 91 2.46 7.27 -19.55
N SER A 92 2.91 7.68 -18.36
CA SER A 92 4.10 7.12 -17.72
C SER A 92 3.76 6.29 -16.49
N LEU A 93 2.73 5.44 -16.60
CA LEU A 93 2.30 4.60 -15.47
C LEU A 93 3.40 3.67 -14.97
N LEU A 94 4.21 3.13 -15.87
CA LEU A 94 5.31 2.25 -15.48
C LEU A 94 6.23 2.94 -14.48
N GLU A 95 6.65 4.16 -14.79
CA GLU A 95 7.52 4.94 -13.91
C GLU A 95 6.84 5.27 -12.60
N MET A 96 5.54 5.58 -12.65
CA MET A 96 4.81 5.94 -11.44
C MET A 96 4.67 4.76 -10.50
N PHE A 97 4.40 3.56 -11.03
CA PHE A 97 4.34 2.37 -10.19
C PHE A 97 5.69 2.00 -9.61
N GLU A 98 6.77 2.25 -10.36
CA GLU A 98 8.11 2.08 -9.82
C GLU A 98 8.34 2.99 -8.62
N LYS A 99 8.00 4.26 -8.75
CA LYS A 99 8.12 5.22 -7.65
C LYS A 99 7.27 4.85 -6.45
N LEU A 100 6.04 4.40 -6.70
CA LEU A 100 5.15 3.97 -5.63
C LEU A 100 5.69 2.76 -4.89
N ALA A 101 6.21 1.78 -5.62
CA ALA A 101 6.78 0.59 -5.00
C ALA A 101 7.95 0.95 -4.09
N PHE A 102 8.83 1.83 -4.55
CA PHE A 102 9.95 2.31 -3.73
C PHE A 102 9.46 3.08 -2.51
N TYR A 103 8.50 3.98 -2.71
CA TYR A 103 7.98 4.80 -1.62
C TYR A 103 7.37 3.94 -0.53
N PHE A 104 6.52 2.99 -0.90
CA PHE A 104 5.84 2.15 0.07
C PHE A 104 6.80 1.17 0.74
N LYS A 105 7.78 0.66 0.00
CA LYS A 105 8.80 -0.21 0.59
C LYS A 105 9.60 0.55 1.64
N ASP A 106 9.98 1.78 1.34
CA ASP A 106 10.71 2.63 2.27
C ASP A 106 9.88 2.93 3.51
N GLU A 107 8.58 3.22 3.34
CA GLU A 107 7.65 3.41 4.44
C GLU A 107 7.58 2.18 5.35
N ILE A 108 7.51 1.00 4.75
CA ILE A 108 7.44 -0.25 5.50
C ILE A 108 8.74 -0.46 6.29
N ASP A 109 9.88 -0.25 5.65
CA ASP A 109 11.17 -0.40 6.31
C ASP A 109 11.32 0.57 7.46
N ASN A 110 10.91 1.83 7.28
CA ASN A 110 10.95 2.83 8.34
C ASN A 110 10.03 2.47 9.50
N SER A 111 8.82 2.00 9.20
CA SER A 111 7.87 1.58 10.24
C SER A 111 8.41 0.40 11.03
N ARG A 112 9.02 -0.57 10.32
CA ARG A 112 9.61 -1.74 10.94
C ARG A 112 10.75 -1.34 11.87
N SER A 113 11.60 -0.43 11.43
CA SER A 113 12.70 0.08 12.25
C SER A 113 12.19 0.79 13.49
N SER A 114 11.15 1.59 13.36
CA SER A 114 10.52 2.28 14.49
C SER A 114 9.96 1.30 15.49
N LEU A 115 9.30 0.23 15.02
CA LEU A 115 8.75 -0.79 15.91
C LEU A 115 9.86 -1.50 16.69
N LEU A 116 10.95 -1.85 16.01
CA LEU A 116 12.08 -2.50 16.67
C LEU A 116 12.73 -1.59 17.69
N SER A 117 12.80 -0.29 17.40
CA SER A 117 13.35 0.69 18.34
C SER A 117 12.51 0.81 19.60
N ILE A 118 11.19 0.65 19.48
CA ILE A 118 10.29 0.73 20.64
C ILE A 118 10.36 -0.54 21.47
N ILE A 119 10.53 -1.69 20.83
CA ILE A 119 10.56 -2.99 21.51
C ILE A 119 11.69 -3.07 22.52
N GLU A 120 12.87 -2.56 22.20
CA GLU A 120 14.02 -2.64 23.06
C GLU A 120 13.80 -1.96 24.42
N PRO A 121 13.42 -0.67 24.49
CA PRO A 121 13.12 -0.04 25.78
C PRO A 121 11.99 -0.73 26.52
N LEU A 122 11.02 -1.26 25.80
CA LEU A 122 9.89 -1.94 26.41
C LEU A 122 10.33 -3.19 27.16
N ILE A 123 11.22 -3.97 26.56
CA ILE A 123 11.78 -5.17 27.17
C ILE A 123 12.53 -4.80 28.45
N LEU A 124 13.33 -3.74 28.40
CA LEU A 124 14.08 -3.27 29.57
C LEU A 124 13.16 -2.86 30.71
N ILE A 125 12.07 -2.18 30.42
CA ILE A 125 11.09 -1.77 31.42
C ILE A 125 10.43 -2.99 32.06
N ILE A 126 10.04 -3.98 31.25
CA ILE A 126 9.39 -5.19 31.74
C ILE A 126 10.36 -5.97 32.64
N MET A 127 11.58 -6.14 32.20
CA MET A 127 12.60 -6.86 32.98
C MET A 127 12.89 -6.16 34.29
N GLY A 128 13.04 -4.82 34.25
CA GLY A 128 13.26 -4.03 35.45
C GLY A 128 12.10 -4.13 36.44
N GLY A 129 10.87 -4.12 35.91
CA GLY A 129 9.68 -4.26 36.75
C GLY A 129 9.61 -5.61 37.44
N ILE A 130 9.95 -6.67 36.74
CA ILE A 130 9.97 -8.03 37.30
C ILE A 130 11.02 -8.13 38.39
N ILE A 131 12.20 -7.61 38.16
CA ILE A 131 13.29 -7.62 39.14
C ILE A 131 12.87 -6.85 40.40
N THR A 132 12.26 -5.70 40.23
CA THR A 132 11.79 -4.88 41.34
C THR A 132 10.75 -5.63 42.16
N LEU A 133 9.85 -6.36 41.52
CA LEU A 133 8.83 -7.14 42.20
C LEU A 133 9.42 -8.29 43.00
N ILE A 134 10.45 -8.92 42.49
CA ILE A 134 11.10 -10.05 43.16
C ILE A 134 11.90 -9.58 44.37
N ILE A 135 12.53 -8.43 44.26
CA ILE A 135 13.29 -7.85 45.35
C ILE A 135 12.37 -7.19 46.36
#